data_e254932702ea40224efb3905cb3bf120
#
_entry.id   e254932702ea40224efb3905cb3bf120
#
_cell.length_a   1.000
_cell.length_b   1.000
_cell.length_c   1.000
_cell.angle_alpha   90.00
_cell.angle_beta   90.00
_cell.angle_gamma   90.00
#
_symmetry.space_group_name_H-M   'P 1'
#
loop_
_entity.id
_entity.type
_entity.pdbx_description
1 polymer ?
#
loop_
_entity_poly.entity_id
_entity_poly.type
_entity_poly.pdbx_seq_one_letter_code
_entity_poly.pdbx_strand_id
1 'polypeptide(L)'
;MKRVVIGICLVLLIVAGVSLISGRAQDASAVQQPPSNSVPPLNPLRVALLRWYRANTTTRFKVGNQPYGVAFDGANIWTANSGDGSVTKLRASDGELLGTFRVGGGPYGVTFDGANIWVSNLGGRLAKLRASDGKLLGTFAVGSLQGWMSFDGANIWVPHGNNTVTKLRASDGKSLGNFTVGNSPLMTAFDGANVWTTNTGDGTVSKVRANDGKVLGTFAVGSRPFGIAFDGANMWVANDYDATVSKLRASDGKVLGTFRAADLPYGVAFDGVNIWVTGLPFVVELRPSDGKVLFSARDDGGAGIAFDGANIWVGEFNDKVVGKL
;
A
#
# COMPACT_ATOMS: atom_id res chain seq x y z
N MET A 1 39.20 12.68 31.36
CA MET A 1 38.22 12.28 32.38
C MET A 1 36.82 12.59 31.87
N LYS A 2 36.08 11.61 31.34
CA LYS A 2 34.68 11.72 31.02
C LYS A 2 33.97 10.48 31.53
N ARG A 3 33.06 10.69 32.45
CA ARG A 3 32.29 9.64 33.11
C ARG A 3 31.18 9.12 32.18
N VAL A 4 31.17 7.81 31.99
CA VAL A 4 30.08 7.06 31.35
C VAL A 4 29.09 6.70 32.45
N VAL A 5 27.83 7.04 32.30
CA VAL A 5 26.74 6.63 33.18
C VAL A 5 26.03 5.44 32.48
N ILE A 6 26.17 4.28 33.10
CA ILE A 6 25.47 3.05 32.70
C ILE A 6 24.19 2.97 33.54
N GLY A 7 23.04 3.04 32.87
CA GLY A 7 21.73 2.80 33.48
C GLY A 7 21.47 1.30 33.63
N ILE A 8 21.39 0.80 34.85
CA ILE A 8 21.03 -0.59 35.15
C ILE A 8 19.52 -0.67 35.31
N CYS A 9 18.88 -1.49 34.46
CA CYS A 9 17.46 -1.84 34.56
C CYS A 9 17.32 -2.95 35.63
N LEU A 10 16.66 -2.66 36.74
CA LEU A 10 16.44 -3.58 37.85
C LEU A 10 15.19 -4.44 37.56
N VAL A 11 15.40 -5.74 37.37
CA VAL A 11 14.31 -6.74 37.30
C VAL A 11 14.03 -7.24 38.72
N LEU A 12 12.82 -6.96 39.22
CA LEU A 12 12.34 -7.47 40.50
C LEU A 12 11.80 -8.90 40.33
N LEU A 13 12.53 -9.87 40.85
CA LEU A 13 12.08 -11.25 41.02
C LEU A 13 11.38 -11.35 42.42
N ILE A 14 10.08 -11.63 42.40
CA ILE A 14 9.32 -11.99 43.61
C ILE A 14 9.41 -13.51 43.76
N VAL A 15 10.15 -13.94 44.79
CA VAL A 15 10.20 -15.34 45.24
C VAL A 15 9.08 -15.52 46.29
N ALA A 16 8.06 -16.31 45.98
CA ALA A 16 7.06 -16.73 46.95
C ALA A 16 7.53 -18.02 47.65
N GLY A 17 7.66 -17.93 48.96
CA GLY A 17 8.08 -19.02 49.81
C GLY A 17 7.04 -20.12 49.94
N VAL A 18 7.48 -21.36 49.82
CA VAL A 18 6.69 -22.55 50.08
C VAL A 18 6.81 -22.94 51.56
N SER A 19 5.68 -22.94 52.28
CA SER A 19 5.60 -23.46 53.65
C SER A 19 5.11 -24.90 53.60
N LEU A 20 5.95 -25.84 54.04
CA LEU A 20 5.56 -27.27 54.21
C LEU A 20 4.75 -27.45 55.47
N ILE A 21 3.53 -27.93 55.36
CA ILE A 21 2.75 -28.48 56.43
C ILE A 21 2.44 -29.96 56.12
N SER A 22 3.01 -30.86 56.91
CA SER A 22 2.71 -32.28 56.89
C SER A 22 1.39 -32.55 57.62
N GLY A 23 0.46 -33.21 56.95
CA GLY A 23 -0.82 -33.67 57.52
C GLY A 23 -1.31 -34.96 56.90
N ARG A 24 -1.58 -35.94 57.70
CA ARG A 24 -1.94 -37.34 57.49
C ARG A 24 -3.01 -37.61 56.43
N ALA A 25 -2.79 -38.74 55.76
CA ALA A 25 -3.75 -39.42 54.90
C ALA A 25 -5.05 -39.84 55.66
N GLN A 26 -6.21 -39.60 55.00
CA GLN A 26 -7.42 -40.36 55.20
C GLN A 26 -8.02 -40.70 53.84
N ASP A 27 -8.20 -42.01 53.60
CA ASP A 27 -8.92 -42.58 52.47
C ASP A 27 -10.38 -42.07 52.41
N ALA A 28 -10.74 -41.52 51.25
CA ALA A 28 -12.12 -41.39 50.86
C ALA A 28 -12.20 -41.65 49.37
N SER A 29 -12.81 -42.75 49.00
CA SER A 29 -13.18 -43.16 47.65
C SER A 29 -13.92 -42.03 46.91
N ALA A 30 -13.19 -41.29 46.06
CA ALA A 30 -13.79 -40.29 45.21
C ALA A 30 -14.39 -40.96 43.97
N VAL A 31 -15.70 -40.90 43.84
CA VAL A 31 -16.45 -41.15 42.62
C VAL A 31 -15.90 -40.22 41.53
N GLN A 32 -15.30 -40.82 40.51
CA GLN A 32 -14.91 -40.06 39.31
C GLN A 32 -16.16 -39.55 38.60
N GLN A 33 -16.39 -38.25 38.65
CA GLN A 33 -17.31 -37.56 37.73
C GLN A 33 -16.72 -37.61 36.31
N PRO A 34 -17.54 -37.87 35.27
CA PRO A 34 -17.08 -37.78 33.88
C PRO A 34 -16.68 -36.33 33.57
N PRO A 35 -15.71 -36.14 32.66
CA PRO A 35 -15.24 -34.79 32.28
C PRO A 35 -16.43 -33.99 31.73
N SER A 36 -16.78 -32.92 32.40
CA SER A 36 -17.74 -31.96 31.88
C SER A 36 -17.13 -31.30 30.62
N ASN A 37 -17.74 -31.53 29.47
CA ASN A 37 -17.49 -30.81 28.22
C ASN A 37 -17.94 -29.33 28.32
N SER A 38 -17.65 -28.66 29.41
CA SER A 38 -17.88 -27.23 29.52
C SER A 38 -16.73 -26.53 28.84
N VAL A 39 -17.00 -25.95 27.66
CA VAL A 39 -16.15 -24.93 27.05
C VAL A 39 -15.84 -23.89 28.12
N PRO A 40 -14.56 -23.62 28.45
CA PRO A 40 -14.26 -22.65 29.48
C PRO A 40 -14.91 -21.30 29.12
N PRO A 41 -15.50 -20.59 30.10
CA PRO A 41 -16.17 -19.33 29.82
C PRO A 41 -15.18 -18.37 29.18
N LEU A 42 -15.56 -17.82 28.05
CA LEU A 42 -14.75 -16.84 27.33
C LEU A 42 -14.40 -15.69 28.30
N ASN A 43 -13.11 -15.47 28.52
CA ASN A 43 -12.63 -14.37 29.36
C ASN A 43 -13.19 -13.04 28.82
N PRO A 44 -14.06 -12.32 29.56
CA PRO A 44 -14.71 -11.10 29.10
C PRO A 44 -13.71 -10.03 28.67
N LEU A 45 -12.53 -9.97 29.32
CA LEU A 45 -11.44 -9.05 28.94
C LEU A 45 -10.84 -9.43 27.59
N ARG A 46 -10.65 -10.72 27.28
CA ARG A 46 -10.22 -11.18 25.96
C ARG A 46 -11.23 -10.84 24.87
N VAL A 47 -12.54 -11.04 25.17
CA VAL A 47 -13.61 -10.69 24.24
C VAL A 47 -13.70 -9.17 24.05
N ALA A 48 -13.54 -8.40 25.12
CA ALA A 48 -13.51 -6.94 25.06
C ALA A 48 -12.28 -6.44 24.29
N LEU A 49 -11.10 -7.02 24.54
CA LEU A 49 -9.86 -6.68 23.80
C LEU A 49 -9.97 -7.00 22.29
N LEU A 50 -10.53 -8.18 21.95
CA LEU A 50 -10.76 -8.57 20.56
C LEU A 50 -11.81 -7.68 19.88
N ARG A 51 -12.87 -7.27 20.59
CA ARG A 51 -13.87 -6.34 20.09
C ARG A 51 -13.31 -4.92 19.96
N TRP A 52 -12.51 -4.47 20.93
CA TRP A 52 -11.85 -3.18 20.90
C TRP A 52 -10.81 -3.13 19.76
N TYR A 53 -10.03 -4.18 19.59
CA TYR A 53 -9.08 -4.31 18.48
C TYR A 53 -9.78 -4.27 17.12
N ARG A 54 -10.88 -4.99 16.93
CA ARG A 54 -11.68 -4.97 15.69
C ARG A 54 -12.43 -3.66 15.46
N ALA A 55 -12.85 -2.97 16.51
CA ALA A 55 -13.56 -1.70 16.39
C ALA A 55 -12.64 -0.52 16.01
N ASN A 56 -11.33 -0.66 16.23
CA ASN A 56 -10.34 0.38 15.98
C ASN A 56 -9.39 0.05 14.81
N THR A 57 -9.68 -0.98 14.02
CA THR A 57 -8.79 -1.40 12.92
C THR A 57 -8.94 -0.56 11.65
N THR A 58 -9.99 0.23 11.51
CA THR A 58 -10.16 1.11 10.36
C THR A 58 -10.73 2.45 10.82
N THR A 59 -9.95 3.51 10.66
CA THR A 59 -10.43 4.87 10.83
C THR A 59 -10.66 5.50 9.46
N ARG A 60 -11.81 6.13 9.25
CA ARG A 60 -12.21 6.72 7.97
C ARG A 60 -12.21 8.24 8.05
N PHE A 61 -11.55 8.88 7.09
CA PHE A 61 -11.44 10.35 7.00
C PHE A 61 -12.11 10.85 5.73
N LYS A 62 -12.97 11.86 5.87
CA LYS A 62 -13.67 12.47 4.72
C LYS A 62 -12.70 13.19 3.80
N VAL A 63 -12.85 12.94 2.50
CA VAL A 63 -12.13 13.60 1.41
C VAL A 63 -13.11 14.03 0.31
N GLY A 64 -12.63 14.30 -0.89
CA GLY A 64 -13.53 14.63 -2.01
C GLY A 64 -14.17 13.39 -2.66
N ASN A 65 -14.91 13.61 -3.73
CA ASN A 65 -15.64 12.59 -4.45
C ASN A 65 -14.68 11.66 -5.22
N GLN A 66 -14.93 10.35 -5.16
CA GLN A 66 -14.20 9.32 -5.89
C GLN A 66 -12.68 9.40 -5.62
N PRO A 67 -12.22 9.16 -4.40
CA PRO A 67 -10.80 9.12 -4.09
C PRO A 67 -10.17 7.88 -4.72
N TYR A 68 -9.19 8.12 -5.61
CA TYR A 68 -8.45 7.07 -6.32
C TYR A 68 -7.04 6.89 -5.78
N GLY A 69 -6.09 7.67 -6.30
CA GLY A 69 -4.69 7.57 -5.93
C GLY A 69 -4.42 8.08 -4.52
N VAL A 70 -3.58 7.37 -3.79
CA VAL A 70 -3.11 7.76 -2.46
C VAL A 70 -1.58 7.77 -2.45
N ALA A 71 -0.97 8.79 -1.84
CA ALA A 71 0.46 8.88 -1.65
C ALA A 71 0.80 9.47 -0.29
N PHE A 72 1.96 9.10 0.26
CA PHE A 72 2.53 9.63 1.48
C PHE A 72 3.72 10.53 1.17
N ASP A 73 3.78 11.73 1.78
CA ASP A 73 4.85 12.71 1.58
C ASP A 73 5.90 12.73 2.70
N GLY A 74 5.86 11.74 3.60
CA GLY A 74 6.71 11.68 4.79
C GLY A 74 6.04 12.21 6.06
N ALA A 75 4.92 12.95 5.94
CA ALA A 75 4.16 13.49 7.07
C ALA A 75 2.64 13.49 6.81
N ASN A 76 2.23 13.53 5.56
CA ASN A 76 0.84 13.70 5.16
C ASN A 76 0.44 12.70 4.08
N ILE A 77 -0.84 12.40 4.06
CA ILE A 77 -1.50 11.61 3.02
C ILE A 77 -2.13 12.56 2.01
N TRP A 78 -1.88 12.28 0.74
CA TRP A 78 -2.48 12.97 -0.39
C TRP A 78 -3.36 12.01 -1.17
N THR A 79 -4.59 12.41 -1.46
CA THR A 79 -5.50 11.60 -2.27
C THR A 79 -6.10 12.39 -3.43
N ALA A 80 -6.15 11.75 -4.60
CA ALA A 80 -6.77 12.29 -5.80
C ALA A 80 -8.27 12.06 -5.77
N ASN A 81 -9.07 13.13 -5.78
CA ASN A 81 -10.53 13.09 -5.80
C ASN A 81 -11.03 13.29 -7.24
N SER A 82 -11.20 12.20 -7.97
CA SER A 82 -11.48 12.21 -9.41
C SER A 82 -12.79 12.94 -9.75
N GLY A 83 -13.81 12.75 -8.92
CA GLY A 83 -15.11 13.38 -9.12
C GLY A 83 -15.16 14.89 -8.87
N ASP A 84 -14.19 15.43 -8.13
CA ASP A 84 -14.16 16.86 -7.77
C ASP A 84 -13.05 17.65 -8.50
N GLY A 85 -12.19 16.98 -9.24
CA GLY A 85 -11.03 17.62 -9.87
C GLY A 85 -10.04 18.22 -8.86
N SER A 86 -9.88 17.57 -7.69
CA SER A 86 -9.08 18.06 -6.58
C SER A 86 -8.19 16.99 -5.97
N VAL A 87 -7.24 17.39 -5.13
CA VAL A 87 -6.52 16.53 -4.21
C VAL A 87 -6.75 17.00 -2.79
N THR A 88 -6.89 16.05 -1.86
CA THR A 88 -7.00 16.33 -0.42
C THR A 88 -5.70 15.97 0.27
N LYS A 89 -5.26 16.81 1.20
CA LYS A 89 -4.12 16.59 2.09
C LYS A 89 -4.61 16.36 3.51
N LEU A 90 -4.24 15.22 4.10
CA LEU A 90 -4.53 14.86 5.50
C LEU A 90 -3.22 14.71 6.26
N ARG A 91 -3.17 15.09 7.54
CA ARG A 91 -2.04 14.74 8.40
C ARG A 91 -2.06 13.24 8.70
N ALA A 92 -0.97 12.52 8.44
CA ALA A 92 -0.94 11.06 8.58
C ALA A 92 -1.09 10.59 10.04
N SER A 93 -0.63 11.39 11.03
CA SER A 93 -0.70 11.01 12.44
C SER A 93 -2.12 10.88 12.97
N ASP A 94 -3.04 11.79 12.60
CA ASP A 94 -4.38 11.91 13.16
C ASP A 94 -5.51 12.05 12.12
N GLY A 95 -5.17 12.18 10.83
CA GLY A 95 -6.13 12.34 9.74
C GLY A 95 -6.73 13.75 9.65
N GLU A 96 -6.17 14.77 10.33
CA GLU A 96 -6.64 16.14 10.22
C GLU A 96 -6.58 16.64 8.77
N LEU A 97 -7.68 17.24 8.30
CA LEU A 97 -7.76 17.85 6.98
C LEU A 97 -6.92 19.14 6.94
N LEU A 98 -5.83 19.10 6.19
CA LEU A 98 -4.93 20.25 6.02
C LEU A 98 -5.29 21.12 4.80
N GLY A 99 -6.03 20.57 3.85
CA GLY A 99 -6.49 21.32 2.68
C GLY A 99 -7.00 20.45 1.55
N THR A 100 -7.74 21.12 0.64
CA THR A 100 -8.18 20.54 -0.63
C THR A 100 -7.81 21.50 -1.75
N PHE A 101 -7.11 20.99 -2.77
CA PHE A 101 -6.49 21.80 -3.82
C PHE A 101 -7.01 21.38 -5.19
N ARG A 102 -7.44 22.34 -6.01
CA ARG A 102 -7.90 22.08 -7.38
C ARG A 102 -6.72 21.79 -8.30
N VAL A 103 -6.84 20.71 -9.09
CA VAL A 103 -5.79 20.24 -10.03
C VAL A 103 -6.30 20.04 -11.45
N GLY A 104 -7.61 20.23 -11.68
CA GLY A 104 -8.23 20.00 -12.97
C GLY A 104 -8.99 18.68 -13.06
N GLY A 105 -9.57 18.41 -14.22
CA GLY A 105 -10.53 17.32 -14.38
C GLY A 105 -9.96 15.91 -14.23
N GLY A 106 -10.61 15.09 -13.40
CA GLY A 106 -10.37 13.67 -13.27
C GLY A 106 -8.97 13.28 -12.77
N PRO A 107 -8.48 13.83 -11.61
CA PRO A 107 -7.22 13.38 -11.04
C PRO A 107 -7.31 11.89 -10.66
N TYR A 108 -6.24 11.15 -10.93
CA TYR A 108 -6.24 9.70 -10.82
C TYR A 108 -5.08 9.17 -9.98
N GLY A 109 -3.84 9.28 -10.44
CA GLY A 109 -2.65 8.87 -9.71
C GLY A 109 -1.99 10.03 -8.97
N VAL A 110 -1.38 9.73 -7.83
CA VAL A 110 -0.61 10.68 -7.02
C VAL A 110 0.77 10.10 -6.73
N THR A 111 1.81 10.92 -6.86
CA THR A 111 3.20 10.52 -6.57
C THR A 111 3.95 11.67 -5.91
N PHE A 112 4.76 11.38 -4.91
CA PHE A 112 5.63 12.34 -4.22
C PHE A 112 7.06 12.27 -4.77
N ASP A 113 7.67 13.42 -5.08
CA ASP A 113 9.04 13.53 -5.61
C ASP A 113 10.09 13.95 -4.57
N GLY A 114 9.74 13.91 -3.29
CA GLY A 114 10.59 14.38 -2.20
C GLY A 114 10.33 15.85 -1.79
N ALA A 115 9.66 16.64 -2.64
CA ALA A 115 9.32 18.05 -2.38
C ALA A 115 7.94 18.43 -2.89
N ASN A 116 7.45 17.75 -3.92
CA ASN A 116 6.20 18.09 -4.60
C ASN A 116 5.34 16.85 -4.83
N ILE A 117 4.06 17.10 -4.98
CA ILE A 117 3.05 16.12 -5.34
C ILE A 117 2.76 16.25 -6.84
N TRP A 118 2.91 15.16 -7.55
CA TRP A 118 2.53 15.01 -8.94
C TRP A 118 1.20 14.28 -9.04
N VAL A 119 0.30 14.79 -9.84
CA VAL A 119 -1.06 14.26 -9.99
C VAL A 119 -1.34 14.03 -11.48
N SER A 120 -1.68 12.81 -11.85
CA SER A 120 -2.15 12.52 -13.21
C SER A 120 -3.63 12.86 -13.35
N ASN A 121 -3.99 13.50 -14.45
CA ASN A 121 -5.38 13.84 -14.78
C ASN A 121 -5.79 13.13 -16.07
N LEU A 122 -6.99 12.58 -16.12
CA LEU A 122 -7.51 11.84 -17.30
C LEU A 122 -7.51 12.65 -18.60
N GLY A 123 -7.43 13.98 -18.52
CA GLY A 123 -7.30 14.88 -19.66
C GLY A 123 -5.89 15.00 -20.27
N GLY A 124 -4.96 14.10 -19.95
CA GLY A 124 -3.60 14.09 -20.53
C GLY A 124 -2.67 15.16 -19.96
N ARG A 125 -2.92 15.58 -18.73
CA ARG A 125 -2.10 16.59 -18.03
C ARG A 125 -1.63 16.06 -16.68
N LEU A 126 -0.44 16.48 -16.27
CA LEU A 126 0.05 16.35 -14.90
C LEU A 126 -0.06 17.69 -14.19
N ALA A 127 -0.57 17.69 -12.98
CA ALA A 127 -0.45 18.83 -12.08
C ALA A 127 0.71 18.58 -11.11
N LYS A 128 1.53 19.61 -10.85
CA LYS A 128 2.59 19.60 -9.83
C LYS A 128 2.25 20.59 -8.74
N LEU A 129 2.13 20.12 -7.49
CA LEU A 129 1.86 20.94 -6.32
C LEU A 129 3.05 20.90 -5.38
N ARG A 130 3.33 22.00 -4.69
CA ARG A 130 4.28 22.01 -3.59
C ARG A 130 3.68 21.24 -2.40
N ALA A 131 4.40 20.24 -1.89
CA ALA A 131 3.86 19.40 -0.82
C ALA A 131 3.68 20.15 0.51
N SER A 132 4.49 21.21 0.78
CA SER A 132 4.38 21.97 2.03
C SER A 132 3.05 22.71 2.17
N ASP A 133 2.55 23.38 1.12
CA ASP A 133 1.40 24.28 1.15
C ASP A 133 0.29 23.96 0.13
N GLY A 134 0.48 22.97 -0.74
CA GLY A 134 -0.47 22.61 -1.79
C GLY A 134 -0.54 23.58 -2.97
N LYS A 135 0.37 24.57 -3.05
CA LYS A 135 0.39 25.52 -4.15
C LYS A 135 0.64 24.81 -5.48
N LEU A 136 -0.24 25.04 -6.45
CA LEU A 136 -0.05 24.56 -7.83
C LEU A 136 1.16 25.31 -8.45
N LEU A 137 2.19 24.54 -8.80
CA LEU A 137 3.42 25.05 -9.40
C LEU A 137 3.37 25.06 -10.93
N GLY A 138 2.57 24.17 -11.52
CA GLY A 138 2.43 24.07 -12.97
C GLY A 138 1.58 22.89 -13.40
N THR A 139 1.24 22.89 -14.69
CA THR A 139 0.60 21.78 -15.37
C THR A 139 1.38 21.45 -16.64
N PHE A 140 1.59 20.16 -16.89
CA PHE A 140 2.39 19.65 -17.99
C PHE A 140 1.54 18.77 -18.89
N ALA A 141 1.50 19.09 -20.19
CA ALA A 141 0.83 18.24 -21.17
C ALA A 141 1.74 17.05 -21.50
N VAL A 142 1.22 15.84 -21.37
CA VAL A 142 1.99 14.60 -21.56
C VAL A 142 1.31 13.60 -22.49
N GLY A 143 0.15 13.94 -23.07
CA GLY A 143 -0.63 13.05 -23.93
C GLY A 143 -1.65 12.22 -23.13
N SER A 144 -2.28 11.25 -23.78
CA SER A 144 -3.29 10.38 -23.15
C SER A 144 -2.73 9.67 -21.93
N LEU A 145 -3.12 10.09 -20.74
CA LEU A 145 -2.77 9.44 -19.50
C LEU A 145 -3.72 8.30 -19.19
N GLN A 146 -3.18 7.23 -18.62
CA GLN A 146 -3.98 6.05 -18.26
C GLN A 146 -3.81 5.64 -16.78
N GLY A 147 -2.79 6.13 -16.04
CA GLY A 147 -2.57 5.51 -14.76
C GLY A 147 -1.66 6.23 -13.76
N TRP A 148 -1.06 5.46 -12.88
CA TRP A 148 -0.26 5.93 -11.77
C TRP A 148 1.23 5.91 -12.07
N MET A 149 1.86 6.99 -11.65
CA MET A 149 3.25 7.31 -11.91
C MET A 149 4.16 6.82 -10.80
N SER A 150 5.45 6.67 -11.09
CA SER A 150 6.50 6.50 -10.09
C SER A 150 7.57 7.56 -10.22
N PHE A 151 8.32 7.77 -9.14
CA PHE A 151 9.48 8.65 -9.05
C PHE A 151 10.75 7.80 -8.93
N ASP A 152 11.79 8.09 -9.73
CA ASP A 152 13.06 7.34 -9.74
C ASP A 152 14.19 8.04 -8.96
N GLY A 153 13.85 9.07 -8.17
CA GLY A 153 14.81 9.91 -7.47
C GLY A 153 15.15 11.22 -8.21
N ALA A 154 14.85 11.30 -9.50
CA ALA A 154 15.11 12.50 -10.34
C ALA A 154 14.00 12.76 -11.36
N ASN A 155 13.27 11.75 -11.76
CA ASN A 155 12.30 11.81 -12.85
C ASN A 155 10.98 11.15 -12.47
N ILE A 156 9.89 11.63 -13.08
CA ILE A 156 8.56 11.03 -13.02
C ILE A 156 8.37 10.16 -14.27
N TRP A 157 7.94 8.92 -14.06
CA TRP A 157 7.64 7.97 -15.11
C TRP A 157 6.13 7.81 -15.26
N VAL A 158 5.64 8.11 -16.44
CA VAL A 158 4.22 8.28 -16.73
C VAL A 158 3.77 7.26 -17.77
N PRO A 159 2.86 6.33 -17.46
CA PRO A 159 2.34 5.38 -18.43
C PRO A 159 1.26 6.04 -19.31
N HIS A 160 1.21 5.65 -20.60
CA HIS A 160 0.24 6.15 -21.57
C HIS A 160 -0.46 5.01 -22.29
N GLY A 161 -1.74 5.19 -22.61
CA GLY A 161 -2.54 4.21 -23.33
C GLY A 161 -2.10 3.89 -24.77
N ASN A 162 -1.08 4.58 -25.29
CA ASN A 162 -0.48 4.33 -26.59
C ASN A 162 0.76 3.43 -26.55
N ASN A 163 0.85 2.56 -25.56
CA ASN A 163 1.92 1.57 -25.39
C ASN A 163 3.29 2.20 -25.10
N THR A 164 3.32 3.37 -24.46
CA THR A 164 4.55 4.05 -24.08
C THR A 164 4.56 4.44 -22.61
N VAL A 165 5.78 4.63 -22.09
CA VAL A 165 6.04 5.29 -20.82
C VAL A 165 6.90 6.51 -21.08
N THR A 166 6.49 7.69 -20.59
CA THR A 166 7.24 8.93 -20.70
C THR A 166 8.09 9.16 -19.46
N LYS A 167 9.35 9.52 -19.64
CA LYS A 167 10.23 10.00 -18.56
C LYS A 167 10.22 11.53 -18.55
N LEU A 168 9.84 12.14 -17.43
CA LEU A 168 9.85 13.59 -17.22
C LEU A 168 10.84 13.96 -16.12
N ARG A 169 11.65 14.99 -16.35
CA ARG A 169 12.48 15.53 -15.28
C ARG A 169 11.61 16.16 -14.19
N ALA A 170 11.75 15.71 -12.95
CA ALA A 170 10.88 16.17 -11.86
C ALA A 170 11.12 17.65 -11.51
N SER A 171 12.32 18.21 -11.75
CA SER A 171 12.61 19.61 -11.42
C SER A 171 11.78 20.61 -12.25
N ASP A 172 11.64 20.38 -13.56
CA ASP A 172 11.03 21.32 -14.52
C ASP A 172 9.90 20.74 -15.40
N GLY A 173 9.63 19.43 -15.31
CA GLY A 173 8.61 18.74 -16.12
C GLY A 173 9.01 18.51 -17.57
N LYS A 174 10.28 18.73 -17.94
CA LYS A 174 10.76 18.50 -19.30
C LYS A 174 10.72 17.01 -19.64
N SER A 175 10.12 16.68 -20.80
CA SER A 175 10.17 15.33 -21.33
C SER A 175 11.60 14.97 -21.76
N LEU A 176 12.06 13.80 -21.27
CA LEU A 176 13.37 13.23 -21.57
C LEU A 176 13.29 12.07 -22.57
N GLY A 177 12.07 11.63 -22.92
CA GLY A 177 11.83 10.59 -23.90
C GLY A 177 10.57 9.78 -23.62
N ASN A 178 10.13 9.08 -24.68
CA ASN A 178 9.04 8.11 -24.64
C ASN A 178 9.63 6.75 -25.00
N PHE A 179 9.28 5.73 -24.20
CA PHE A 179 9.81 4.38 -24.36
C PHE A 179 8.65 3.41 -24.61
N THR A 180 8.74 2.66 -25.70
CA THR A 180 7.74 1.67 -26.06
C THR A 180 7.82 0.48 -25.12
N VAL A 181 6.66 0.08 -24.58
CA VAL A 181 6.46 -1.04 -23.64
C VAL A 181 5.35 -1.94 -24.19
N GLY A 182 4.74 -2.79 -23.36
CA GLY A 182 3.59 -3.58 -23.77
C GLY A 182 2.31 -2.78 -23.95
N ASN A 183 1.21 -3.47 -24.23
CA ASN A 183 -0.07 -2.84 -24.57
C ASN A 183 -0.80 -2.29 -23.35
N SER A 184 -1.29 -1.05 -23.45
CA SER A 184 -2.08 -0.37 -22.42
C SER A 184 -1.35 -0.33 -21.05
N PRO A 185 -0.14 0.29 -20.97
CA PRO A 185 0.55 0.43 -19.71
C PRO A 185 -0.26 1.32 -18.74
N LEU A 186 -0.36 0.89 -17.46
CA LEU A 186 -1.27 1.53 -16.52
C LEU A 186 -0.58 2.05 -15.26
N MET A 187 0.25 1.26 -14.60
CA MET A 187 0.94 1.66 -13.38
C MET A 187 2.44 1.44 -13.49
N THR A 188 3.21 2.29 -12.81
CA THR A 188 4.66 2.15 -12.74
C THR A 188 5.14 2.03 -11.31
N ALA A 189 6.25 1.30 -11.11
CA ALA A 189 6.98 1.23 -9.84
C ALA A 189 8.49 1.22 -10.12
N PHE A 190 9.27 1.76 -9.18
CA PHE A 190 10.73 1.85 -9.28
C PHE A 190 11.39 0.84 -8.34
N ASP A 191 12.36 0.06 -8.84
CA ASP A 191 13.08 -0.98 -8.08
C ASP A 191 14.46 -0.51 -7.56
N GLY A 192 14.75 0.78 -7.66
CA GLY A 192 16.05 1.36 -7.32
C GLY A 192 16.98 1.55 -8.52
N ALA A 193 16.74 0.86 -9.64
CA ALA A 193 17.53 0.94 -10.87
C ALA A 193 16.67 0.96 -12.14
N ASN A 194 15.51 0.33 -12.09
CA ASN A 194 14.61 0.18 -13.23
C ASN A 194 13.18 0.59 -12.86
N VAL A 195 12.45 1.04 -13.86
CA VAL A 195 11.01 1.25 -13.76
C VAL A 195 10.30 0.05 -14.38
N TRP A 196 9.35 -0.47 -13.64
CA TRP A 196 8.46 -1.54 -14.08
C TRP A 196 7.09 -0.96 -14.38
N THR A 197 6.46 -1.40 -15.45
CA THR A 197 5.10 -0.98 -15.79
C THR A 197 4.22 -2.19 -16.07
N THR A 198 2.99 -2.15 -15.57
CA THR A 198 1.96 -3.15 -15.89
C THR A 198 1.37 -2.83 -17.25
N ASN A 199 1.24 -3.84 -18.12
CA ASN A 199 0.64 -3.74 -19.45
C ASN A 199 -0.70 -4.49 -19.42
N THR A 200 -1.78 -3.76 -19.16
CA THR A 200 -3.10 -4.37 -18.89
C THR A 200 -3.68 -5.10 -20.08
N GLY A 201 -3.32 -4.67 -21.31
CA GLY A 201 -3.81 -5.27 -22.55
C GLY A 201 -3.13 -6.58 -22.92
N ASP A 202 -1.90 -6.83 -22.39
CA ASP A 202 -1.11 -8.00 -22.77
C ASP A 202 -0.99 -9.04 -21.65
N GLY A 203 -1.43 -8.74 -20.42
CA GLY A 203 -1.18 -9.59 -19.27
C GLY A 203 0.32 -9.70 -18.94
N THR A 204 1.07 -8.60 -19.11
CA THR A 204 2.53 -8.57 -18.91
C THR A 204 2.97 -7.40 -18.04
N VAL A 205 4.24 -7.42 -17.63
CA VAL A 205 4.94 -6.26 -17.10
C VAL A 205 6.22 -6.02 -17.90
N SER A 206 6.53 -4.75 -18.20
CA SER A 206 7.77 -4.36 -18.85
C SER A 206 8.75 -3.77 -17.85
N LYS A 207 10.04 -4.13 -17.96
CA LYS A 207 11.14 -3.59 -17.17
C LYS A 207 11.97 -2.65 -18.03
N VAL A 208 12.08 -1.39 -17.61
CA VAL A 208 12.75 -0.30 -18.32
C VAL A 208 13.90 0.23 -17.45
N ARG A 209 15.11 0.26 -17.95
CA ARG A 209 16.23 0.83 -17.21
C ARG A 209 16.05 2.33 -17.03
N ALA A 210 16.07 2.80 -15.78
CA ALA A 210 15.70 4.19 -15.48
C ALA A 210 16.68 5.21 -16.04
N ASN A 211 17.95 4.85 -16.18
CA ASN A 211 18.96 5.82 -16.61
C ASN A 211 18.79 6.21 -18.10
N ASP A 212 18.60 5.26 -19.00
CA ASP A 212 18.59 5.46 -20.46
C ASP A 212 17.28 5.06 -21.17
N GLY A 213 16.31 4.49 -20.45
CA GLY A 213 15.02 4.05 -20.99
C GLY A 213 15.07 2.76 -21.79
N LYS A 214 16.17 2.00 -21.76
CA LYS A 214 16.26 0.72 -22.44
C LYS A 214 15.29 -0.28 -21.84
N VAL A 215 14.41 -0.86 -22.65
CA VAL A 215 13.57 -1.99 -22.25
C VAL A 215 14.44 -3.22 -22.08
N LEU A 216 14.46 -3.78 -20.88
CA LEU A 216 15.29 -4.94 -20.50
C LEU A 216 14.56 -6.26 -20.67
N GLY A 217 13.24 -6.23 -20.66
CA GLY A 217 12.38 -7.39 -20.86
C GLY A 217 10.91 -7.08 -20.62
N THR A 218 10.08 -8.01 -21.11
CA THR A 218 8.65 -8.06 -20.85
C THR A 218 8.30 -9.44 -20.35
N PHE A 219 7.58 -9.53 -19.24
CA PHE A 219 7.37 -10.77 -18.49
C PHE A 219 5.88 -11.02 -18.34
N ALA A 220 5.42 -12.23 -18.66
CA ALA A 220 4.04 -12.62 -18.49
C ALA A 220 3.67 -12.69 -16.99
N VAL A 221 2.49 -12.19 -16.67
CA VAL A 221 1.85 -12.27 -15.35
C VAL A 221 0.41 -12.79 -15.53
N GLY A 222 -0.53 -12.45 -14.68
CA GLY A 222 -1.94 -12.79 -14.89
C GLY A 222 -2.68 -11.78 -15.78
N SER A 223 -3.98 -12.02 -15.94
CA SER A 223 -4.86 -11.22 -16.80
C SER A 223 -5.13 -9.84 -16.20
N ARG A 224 -5.02 -8.82 -17.03
CA ARG A 224 -5.28 -7.42 -16.68
C ARG A 224 -4.48 -6.97 -15.45
N PRO A 225 -3.14 -6.93 -15.53
CA PRO A 225 -2.32 -6.47 -14.41
C PRO A 225 -2.55 -4.98 -14.15
N PHE A 226 -2.84 -4.64 -12.88
CA PHE A 226 -3.09 -3.27 -12.40
C PHE A 226 -1.96 -2.78 -11.50
N GLY A 227 -2.13 -2.94 -10.18
CA GLY A 227 -1.18 -2.48 -9.17
C GLY A 227 0.16 -3.18 -9.26
N ILE A 228 1.22 -2.43 -8.97
CA ILE A 228 2.58 -2.96 -8.91
C ILE A 228 3.35 -2.29 -7.77
N ALA A 229 4.06 -3.09 -6.97
CA ALA A 229 4.92 -2.61 -5.89
C ALA A 229 6.22 -3.42 -5.81
N PHE A 230 7.26 -2.79 -5.26
CA PHE A 230 8.57 -3.39 -5.02
C PHE A 230 8.76 -3.69 -3.52
N ASP A 231 9.18 -4.91 -3.16
CA ASP A 231 9.41 -5.33 -1.78
C ASP A 231 10.88 -5.27 -1.34
N GLY A 232 11.76 -4.65 -2.14
CA GLY A 232 13.20 -4.62 -1.93
C GLY A 232 13.96 -5.71 -2.72
N ALA A 233 13.27 -6.75 -3.20
CA ALA A 233 13.87 -7.85 -3.98
C ALA A 233 12.98 -8.32 -5.15
N ASN A 234 11.66 -8.17 -5.01
CA ASN A 234 10.68 -8.67 -5.96
C ASN A 234 9.64 -7.60 -6.31
N MET A 235 9.08 -7.72 -7.52
CA MET A 235 7.90 -6.99 -7.93
C MET A 235 6.65 -7.81 -7.62
N TRP A 236 5.62 -7.16 -7.07
CA TRP A 236 4.32 -7.74 -6.81
C TRP A 236 3.28 -7.07 -7.67
N VAL A 237 2.52 -7.85 -8.43
CA VAL A 237 1.61 -7.36 -9.47
C VAL A 237 0.21 -7.91 -9.24
N ALA A 238 -0.75 -7.03 -9.06
CA ALA A 238 -2.17 -7.39 -8.95
C ALA A 238 -2.74 -7.73 -10.32
N ASN A 239 -3.29 -8.92 -10.48
CA ASN A 239 -3.94 -9.41 -11.70
C ASN A 239 -5.45 -9.36 -11.50
N ASP A 240 -6.08 -8.29 -11.97
CA ASP A 240 -7.46 -7.92 -11.65
C ASP A 240 -8.46 -9.01 -12.03
N TYR A 241 -8.39 -9.56 -13.27
CA TYR A 241 -9.33 -10.57 -13.71
C TYR A 241 -9.10 -11.96 -13.15
N ASP A 242 -7.88 -12.26 -12.70
CA ASP A 242 -7.57 -13.59 -12.16
C ASP A 242 -7.74 -13.66 -10.63
N ALA A 243 -8.05 -12.53 -9.98
CA ALA A 243 -8.10 -12.43 -8.52
C ALA A 243 -6.82 -12.92 -7.83
N THR A 244 -5.66 -12.63 -8.44
CA THR A 244 -4.35 -13.10 -7.97
C THR A 244 -3.33 -11.96 -7.91
N VAL A 245 -2.22 -12.25 -7.24
CA VAL A 245 -1.02 -11.41 -7.27
C VAL A 245 0.16 -12.26 -7.74
N SER A 246 0.87 -11.77 -8.78
CA SER A 246 2.10 -12.38 -9.26
C SER A 246 3.32 -11.79 -8.55
N LYS A 247 4.25 -12.65 -8.13
CA LYS A 247 5.55 -12.27 -7.57
C LYS A 247 6.65 -12.56 -8.60
N LEU A 248 7.42 -11.53 -8.97
CA LEU A 248 8.53 -11.64 -9.90
C LEU A 248 9.83 -11.21 -9.21
N ARG A 249 10.93 -11.93 -9.44
CA ARG A 249 12.25 -11.49 -9.00
C ARG A 249 12.67 -10.25 -9.80
N ALA A 250 12.97 -9.16 -9.10
CA ALA A 250 13.29 -7.90 -9.76
C ALA A 250 14.60 -7.93 -10.56
N SER A 251 15.56 -8.79 -10.19
CA SER A 251 16.84 -8.89 -10.91
C SER A 251 16.68 -9.37 -12.35
N ASP A 252 15.86 -10.42 -12.59
CA ASP A 252 15.74 -11.10 -13.88
C ASP A 252 14.31 -11.21 -14.44
N GLY A 253 13.29 -10.80 -13.68
CA GLY A 253 11.89 -10.90 -14.09
C GLY A 253 11.27 -12.28 -13.96
N LYS A 254 11.98 -13.26 -13.38
CA LYS A 254 11.46 -14.60 -13.19
C LYS A 254 10.24 -14.60 -12.27
N VAL A 255 9.11 -15.15 -12.72
CA VAL A 255 7.94 -15.38 -11.90
C VAL A 255 8.27 -16.44 -10.84
N LEU A 256 8.13 -16.08 -9.57
CA LEU A 256 8.41 -16.92 -8.40
C LEU A 256 7.14 -17.59 -7.86
N GLY A 257 5.98 -17.03 -8.15
CA GLY A 257 4.69 -17.55 -7.73
C GLY A 257 3.54 -16.63 -8.12
N THR A 258 2.33 -17.20 -8.10
CA THR A 258 1.06 -16.48 -8.26
C THR A 258 0.16 -16.93 -7.13
N PHE A 259 -0.39 -15.98 -6.38
CA PHE A 259 -1.11 -16.22 -5.14
C PHE A 259 -2.51 -15.65 -5.21
N ARG A 260 -3.48 -16.33 -4.65
CA ARG A 260 -4.84 -15.80 -4.50
C ARG A 260 -4.82 -14.56 -3.59
N ALA A 261 -5.52 -13.50 -4.03
CA ALA A 261 -5.69 -12.26 -3.27
C ALA A 261 -7.18 -11.90 -3.15
N ALA A 262 -7.50 -10.62 -3.00
CA ALA A 262 -8.87 -10.13 -3.07
C ALA A 262 -9.47 -10.36 -4.46
N ASP A 263 -10.79 -10.32 -4.59
CA ASP A 263 -11.41 -10.27 -5.91
C ASP A 263 -11.16 -8.88 -6.52
N LEU A 264 -10.98 -8.83 -7.84
CA LEU A 264 -10.62 -7.61 -8.58
C LEU A 264 -9.48 -6.82 -7.88
N PRO A 265 -8.29 -7.43 -7.66
CA PRO A 265 -7.21 -6.76 -6.96
C PRO A 265 -6.70 -5.56 -7.77
N TYR A 266 -6.56 -4.42 -7.10
CA TYR A 266 -6.28 -3.14 -7.73
C TYR A 266 -4.94 -2.53 -7.36
N GLY A 267 -4.79 -2.02 -6.14
CA GLY A 267 -3.55 -1.44 -5.63
C GLY A 267 -2.70 -2.45 -4.87
N VAL A 268 -1.40 -2.28 -4.91
CA VAL A 268 -0.44 -3.09 -4.15
C VAL A 268 0.51 -2.15 -3.40
N ALA A 269 0.78 -2.44 -2.13
CA ALA A 269 1.78 -1.75 -1.33
C ALA A 269 2.60 -2.75 -0.51
N PHE A 270 3.83 -2.35 -0.15
CA PHE A 270 4.70 -3.08 0.76
C PHE A 270 4.89 -2.25 2.02
N ASP A 271 4.66 -2.82 3.20
CA ASP A 271 4.77 -2.14 4.49
C ASP A 271 6.14 -2.32 5.17
N GLY A 272 7.10 -2.91 4.46
CA GLY A 272 8.41 -3.29 4.99
C GLY A 272 8.49 -4.75 5.45
N VAL A 273 7.34 -5.43 5.61
CA VAL A 273 7.24 -6.84 6.04
C VAL A 273 6.31 -7.64 5.15
N ASN A 274 5.11 -7.13 4.86
CA ASN A 274 4.03 -7.82 4.16
C ASN A 274 3.54 -7.02 2.94
N ILE A 275 2.82 -7.71 2.08
CA ILE A 275 2.21 -7.11 0.88
C ILE A 275 0.73 -6.86 1.16
N TRP A 276 0.31 -5.64 0.93
CA TRP A 276 -1.08 -5.22 1.03
C TRP A 276 -1.68 -5.04 -0.36
N VAL A 277 -2.87 -5.56 -0.54
CA VAL A 277 -3.58 -5.54 -1.83
C VAL A 277 -5.00 -5.03 -1.61
N THR A 278 -5.37 -3.97 -2.30
CA THR A 278 -6.77 -3.52 -2.37
C THR A 278 -7.52 -4.31 -3.43
N GLY A 279 -8.79 -4.54 -3.21
CA GLY A 279 -9.69 -5.21 -4.15
C GLY A 279 -11.13 -5.08 -3.68
N LEU A 280 -12.06 -5.75 -4.32
CA LEU A 280 -13.47 -5.76 -3.94
C LEU A 280 -13.85 -7.12 -3.33
N PRO A 281 -14.52 -7.17 -2.20
CA PRO A 281 -14.82 -6.08 -1.28
C PRO A 281 -13.82 -6.02 -0.11
N PHE A 282 -12.56 -6.43 -0.29
CA PHE A 282 -11.59 -6.57 0.79
C PHE A 282 -10.23 -5.94 0.45
N VAL A 283 -9.60 -5.37 1.48
CA VAL A 283 -8.15 -5.20 1.54
C VAL A 283 -7.57 -6.44 2.21
N VAL A 284 -6.53 -7.01 1.61
CA VAL A 284 -5.87 -8.21 2.15
C VAL A 284 -4.39 -7.95 2.40
N GLU A 285 -3.87 -8.57 3.46
CA GLU A 285 -2.45 -8.63 3.78
C GLU A 285 -1.91 -10.02 3.43
N LEU A 286 -0.81 -10.07 2.67
CA LEU A 286 -0.17 -11.30 2.21
C LEU A 286 1.24 -11.41 2.77
N ARG A 287 1.61 -12.59 3.24
CA ARG A 287 2.99 -12.89 3.61
C ARG A 287 3.86 -13.08 2.35
N PRO A 288 4.98 -12.35 2.20
CA PRO A 288 5.78 -12.42 0.97
C PRO A 288 6.45 -13.76 0.70
N SER A 289 6.67 -14.59 1.72
CA SER A 289 7.37 -15.87 1.55
C SER A 289 6.54 -16.93 0.80
N ASP A 290 5.23 -16.98 1.03
CA ASP A 290 4.34 -18.04 0.54
C ASP A 290 2.98 -17.53 0.00
N GLY A 291 2.74 -16.22 0.03
CA GLY A 291 1.50 -15.61 -0.41
C GLY A 291 0.28 -15.89 0.47
N LYS A 292 0.50 -16.41 1.70
CA LYS A 292 -0.60 -16.68 2.62
C LYS A 292 -1.27 -15.39 3.06
N VAL A 293 -2.61 -15.35 2.97
CA VAL A 293 -3.42 -14.27 3.54
C VAL A 293 -3.29 -14.29 5.06
N LEU A 294 -2.81 -13.20 5.64
CA LEU A 294 -2.63 -13.00 7.07
C LEU A 294 -3.81 -12.24 7.68
N PHE A 295 -4.32 -11.26 6.94
CA PHE A 295 -5.41 -10.39 7.36
C PHE A 295 -6.30 -10.05 6.17
N SER A 296 -7.58 -9.77 6.45
CA SER A 296 -8.56 -9.28 5.49
C SER A 296 -9.53 -8.34 6.20
N ALA A 297 -9.67 -7.14 5.69
CA ALA A 297 -10.68 -6.18 6.13
C ALA A 297 -11.62 -5.84 4.99
N ARG A 298 -12.92 -5.67 5.30
CA ARG A 298 -13.88 -5.23 4.30
C ARG A 298 -13.63 -3.76 3.95
N ASP A 299 -13.60 -3.50 2.65
CA ASP A 299 -13.44 -2.19 2.05
C ASP A 299 -14.45 -2.05 0.92
N ASP A 300 -15.20 -0.97 0.90
CA ASP A 300 -16.29 -0.77 -0.07
C ASP A 300 -15.81 -0.11 -1.38
N GLY A 301 -14.60 -0.44 -1.84
CA GLY A 301 -14.10 0.01 -3.14
C GLY A 301 -12.67 0.56 -3.10
N GLY A 302 -11.78 -0.12 -2.41
CA GLY A 302 -10.38 0.27 -2.30
C GLY A 302 -9.69 0.39 -3.67
N ALA A 303 -9.28 1.61 -4.01
CA ALA A 303 -8.53 1.88 -5.23
C ALA A 303 -7.03 2.04 -4.93
N GLY A 304 -6.57 3.23 -4.61
CA GLY A 304 -5.18 3.50 -4.28
C GLY A 304 -4.82 3.08 -2.85
N ILE A 305 -3.57 2.73 -2.68
CA ILE A 305 -3.02 2.30 -1.39
C ILE A 305 -1.65 2.92 -1.16
N ALA A 306 -1.37 3.33 0.08
CA ALA A 306 -0.06 3.83 0.50
C ALA A 306 0.26 3.40 1.93
N PHE A 307 1.55 3.23 2.22
CA PHE A 307 2.08 2.97 3.55
C PHE A 307 2.75 4.25 4.09
N ASP A 308 2.42 4.65 5.33
CA ASP A 308 2.96 5.87 5.96
C ASP A 308 4.14 5.59 6.90
N GLY A 309 4.63 4.36 6.94
CA GLY A 309 5.65 3.89 7.89
C GLY A 309 5.09 3.20 9.12
N ALA A 310 3.78 3.28 9.35
CA ALA A 310 3.08 2.64 10.47
C ALA A 310 1.71 2.07 10.10
N ASN A 311 1.02 2.67 9.16
CA ASN A 311 -0.36 2.33 8.80
C ASN A 311 -0.52 2.22 7.27
N ILE A 312 -1.52 1.47 6.85
CA ILE A 312 -1.96 1.40 5.47
C ILE A 312 -3.12 2.39 5.26
N TRP A 313 -3.03 3.17 4.20
CA TRP A 313 -4.06 4.11 3.79
C TRP A 313 -4.65 3.70 2.46
N VAL A 314 -5.97 3.68 2.38
CA VAL A 314 -6.73 3.19 1.22
C VAL A 314 -7.75 4.24 0.78
N GLY A 315 -7.78 4.57 -0.50
CA GLY A 315 -8.82 5.41 -1.09
C GLY A 315 -10.10 4.59 -1.32
N GLU A 316 -11.18 4.90 -0.63
CA GLU A 316 -12.47 4.21 -0.77
C GLU A 316 -13.34 4.97 -1.79
N PHE A 317 -13.29 4.52 -3.05
CA PHE A 317 -13.86 5.21 -4.19
C PHE A 317 -15.36 5.54 -4.07
N ASN A 318 -16.14 4.63 -3.47
CA ASN A 318 -17.59 4.79 -3.37
C ASN A 318 -18.02 5.71 -2.22
N ASP A 319 -17.20 5.86 -1.17
CA ASP A 319 -17.62 6.45 0.12
C ASP A 319 -17.08 7.83 0.41
N LYS A 320 -16.29 8.42 -0.50
CA LYS A 320 -15.66 9.75 -0.32
C LYS A 320 -14.80 9.84 0.94
N VAL A 321 -14.13 8.76 1.26
CA VAL A 321 -13.27 8.65 2.43
C VAL A 321 -11.94 8.01 2.07
N VAL A 322 -10.96 8.23 2.92
CA VAL A 322 -9.72 7.45 2.96
C VAL A 322 -9.71 6.67 4.25
N GLY A 323 -9.60 5.36 4.14
CA GLY A 323 -9.46 4.43 5.25
C GLY A 323 -8.03 4.36 5.75
N LYS A 324 -7.82 4.24 7.08
CA LYS A 324 -6.54 3.98 7.75
C LYS A 324 -6.66 2.67 8.49
N LEU A 325 -5.78 1.71 8.19
CA LEU A 325 -5.67 0.37 8.74
C LEU A 325 -4.42 0.25 9.61
#